data_8ca7fb9a8d38e1a25a2850e982ebd1a6
#
_entry.id   8ca7fb9a8d38e1a25a2850e982ebd1a6
#
_cell.length_a   1.000
_cell.length_b   1.000
_cell.length_c   1.000
_cell.angle_alpha   90.00
_cell.angle_beta   90.00
_cell.angle_gamma   90.00
#
_symmetry.space_group_name_H-M   'P 1'
#
loop_
_entity.id
_entity.type
_entity.pdbx_description
1 polymer ?
#
loop_
_entity_poly.entity_id
_entity_poly.type
_entity_poly.pdbx_seq_one_letter_code
_entity_poly.pdbx_strand_id
1 'polypeptide(L)'
;MDTATQLREEVVIERVQDIRRWQPQIGGKKMYKLLRDDLDKLECSLGRDKFFDILRKRKLLVKRRRKYVTTTESYHRFHKYKNKLKGKDLTGPNQAYVNDITYLRAGASFVYLFLQTDAWSRKITGWHLSDSLGIEGAIKALKMTLRQCKNAKGIIHHSDRGIQYCCKEYVSILRKLKMVISMTEENHCYENAMAERVNGILKQEFLLDERFANKASALKAVKEAIDSYNNRRPHWALNLCTPQQMHQAA
;
A
#
# COMPACT_ATOMS: atom_id res chain seq x y z
N MET A 1 41.29 -11.80 2.38
CA MET A 1 40.31 -11.00 1.62
C MET A 1 40.99 -9.65 1.37
N ASP A 2 41.01 -9.17 0.16
CA ASP A 2 41.65 -7.90 -0.18
C ASP A 2 40.91 -6.73 0.51
N THR A 3 41.66 -5.80 1.10
CA THR A 3 41.14 -4.63 1.82
C THR A 3 40.16 -3.82 0.97
N ALA A 4 40.41 -3.71 -0.34
CA ALA A 4 39.54 -3.03 -1.29
C ALA A 4 38.17 -3.73 -1.44
N THR A 5 38.14 -5.07 -1.41
CA THR A 5 36.90 -5.84 -1.47
C THR A 5 36.07 -5.67 -0.20
N GLN A 6 36.72 -5.61 0.98
CA GLN A 6 36.04 -5.38 2.25
C GLN A 6 35.41 -3.97 2.28
N LEU A 7 36.14 -2.95 1.87
CA LEU A 7 35.62 -1.58 1.81
C LEU A 7 34.40 -1.46 0.89
N ARG A 8 34.44 -2.11 -0.28
CA ARG A 8 33.28 -2.16 -1.19
C ARG A 8 32.05 -2.85 -0.56
N GLU A 9 32.25 -3.97 0.17
CA GLU A 9 31.16 -4.63 0.89
C GLU A 9 30.55 -3.72 1.94
N GLU A 10 31.34 -2.95 2.69
CA GLU A 10 30.88 -2.00 3.71
C GLU A 10 30.04 -0.87 3.11
N VAL A 11 30.47 -0.27 2.00
CA VAL A 11 29.69 0.72 1.27
C VAL A 11 28.32 0.17 0.85
N VAL A 12 28.29 -1.04 0.30
CA VAL A 12 27.02 -1.70 -0.07
C VAL A 12 26.10 -1.88 1.13
N ILE A 13 26.63 -2.29 2.28
CA ILE A 13 25.86 -2.52 3.50
C ILE A 13 25.29 -1.21 4.03
N GLU A 14 26.08 -0.14 4.05
CA GLU A 14 25.63 1.19 4.45
C GLU A 14 24.43 1.65 3.61
N ARG A 15 24.53 1.56 2.28
CA ARG A 15 23.44 1.92 1.36
C ARG A 15 22.20 1.07 1.56
N VAL A 16 22.37 -0.22 1.82
CA VAL A 16 21.24 -1.13 2.17
C VAL A 16 20.55 -0.67 3.46
N GLN A 17 21.33 -0.29 4.48
CA GLN A 17 20.80 0.21 5.76
C GLN A 17 20.06 1.53 5.59
N ASP A 18 20.55 2.45 4.76
CA ASP A 18 19.89 3.72 4.46
C ASP A 18 18.49 3.51 3.86
N ILE A 19 18.36 2.62 2.89
CA ILE A 19 17.05 2.27 2.34
C ILE A 19 16.15 1.65 3.41
N ARG A 20 16.67 0.80 4.27
CA ARG A 20 15.88 0.13 5.30
C ARG A 20 15.39 1.04 6.41
N ARG A 21 15.96 2.22 6.59
CA ARG A 21 15.43 3.23 7.52
C ARG A 21 14.01 3.66 7.14
N TRP A 22 13.69 3.73 5.85
CA TRP A 22 12.37 4.13 5.37
C TRP A 22 11.53 2.98 4.79
N GLN A 23 12.12 1.83 4.45
CA GLN A 23 11.42 0.61 4.03
C GLN A 23 12.10 -0.63 4.62
N PRO A 24 11.81 -0.96 5.90
CA PRO A 24 12.56 -1.95 6.68
C PRO A 24 12.65 -3.34 6.06
N GLN A 25 11.60 -3.79 5.38
CA GLN A 25 11.51 -5.15 4.82
C GLN A 25 11.43 -5.15 3.29
N ILE A 26 12.11 -4.21 2.63
CA ILE A 26 12.24 -4.23 1.16
C ILE A 26 12.95 -5.49 0.70
N GLY A 27 12.38 -6.18 -0.31
CA GLY A 27 12.97 -7.40 -0.87
C GLY A 27 14.24 -7.12 -1.70
N GLY A 28 15.22 -8.04 -1.65
CA GLY A 28 16.54 -7.89 -2.26
C GLY A 28 16.54 -7.51 -3.74
N LYS A 29 15.59 -8.02 -4.55
CA LYS A 29 15.50 -7.66 -5.98
C LYS A 29 15.20 -6.17 -6.21
N LYS A 30 14.28 -5.58 -5.42
CA LYS A 30 13.97 -4.14 -5.49
C LYS A 30 15.12 -3.31 -4.94
N MET A 31 15.70 -3.76 -3.82
CA MET A 31 16.87 -3.16 -3.20
C MET A 31 18.01 -3.03 -4.22
N TYR A 32 18.36 -4.13 -4.90
CA TYR A 32 19.40 -4.14 -5.93
C TYR A 32 19.12 -3.11 -7.04
N LYS A 33 17.86 -3.03 -7.50
CA LYS A 33 17.48 -2.08 -8.55
C LYS A 33 17.60 -0.63 -8.09
N LEU A 34 17.24 -0.32 -6.84
CA LEU A 34 17.38 1.03 -6.28
C LEU A 34 18.82 1.44 -6.09
N LEU A 35 19.69 0.50 -5.72
CA LEU A 35 21.10 0.78 -5.42
C LEU A 35 22.02 0.77 -6.63
N ARG A 36 21.62 0.16 -7.74
CA ARG A 36 22.49 -0.07 -8.88
C ARG A 36 23.18 1.20 -9.35
N ASP A 37 22.40 2.22 -9.63
CA ASP A 37 22.93 3.49 -10.19
C ASP A 37 23.82 4.24 -9.18
N ASP A 38 23.52 4.14 -7.89
CA ASP A 38 24.34 4.75 -6.82
C ASP A 38 25.65 3.99 -6.61
N LEU A 39 25.62 2.66 -6.69
CA LEU A 39 26.83 1.84 -6.57
C LEU A 39 27.73 2.00 -7.78
N ASP A 40 27.16 2.18 -8.98
CA ASP A 40 27.93 2.46 -10.19
C ASP A 40 28.67 3.81 -10.09
N LYS A 41 28.02 4.86 -9.56
CA LYS A 41 28.63 6.17 -9.31
C LYS A 41 29.77 6.14 -8.26
N LEU A 42 29.67 5.23 -7.30
CA LEU A 42 30.67 5.03 -6.25
C LEU A 42 31.78 4.04 -6.65
N GLU A 43 31.86 3.65 -7.92
CA GLU A 43 32.79 2.63 -8.43
C GLU A 43 32.72 1.29 -7.68
N CYS A 44 31.59 1.04 -7.03
CA CYS A 44 31.28 -0.17 -6.29
C CYS A 44 30.30 -1.09 -7.01
N SER A 45 30.29 -1.03 -8.34
CA SER A 45 29.40 -1.84 -9.17
C SER A 45 29.50 -3.34 -8.84
N LEU A 46 28.35 -3.96 -8.67
CA LEU A 46 28.23 -5.38 -8.35
C LEU A 46 27.19 -6.06 -9.23
N GLY A 47 27.48 -7.28 -9.66
CA GLY A 47 26.47 -8.16 -10.24
C GLY A 47 25.42 -8.56 -9.17
N ARG A 48 24.21 -8.85 -9.65
CA ARG A 48 23.08 -9.25 -8.79
C ARG A 48 23.42 -10.36 -7.82
N ASP A 49 24.09 -11.42 -8.28
CA ASP A 49 24.33 -12.61 -7.46
C ASP A 49 25.33 -12.30 -6.34
N LYS A 50 26.39 -11.55 -6.63
CA LYS A 50 27.33 -11.05 -5.62
C LYS A 50 26.67 -10.15 -4.58
N PHE A 51 25.72 -9.28 -5.00
CA PHE A 51 24.92 -8.48 -4.09
C PHE A 51 24.09 -9.37 -3.14
N PHE A 52 23.45 -10.42 -3.66
CA PHE A 52 22.70 -11.38 -2.82
C PHE A 52 23.60 -12.18 -1.88
N ASP A 53 24.84 -12.49 -2.29
CA ASP A 53 25.81 -13.17 -1.43
C ASP A 53 26.22 -12.29 -0.23
N ILE A 54 26.44 -10.99 -0.46
CA ILE A 54 26.67 -10.01 0.61
C ILE A 54 25.49 -9.98 1.58
N LEU A 55 24.26 -9.83 1.06
CA LEU A 55 23.06 -9.83 1.90
C LEU A 55 22.91 -11.12 2.71
N ARG A 56 23.24 -12.27 2.14
CA ARG A 56 23.19 -13.58 2.81
C ARG A 56 24.23 -13.68 3.91
N LYS A 57 25.49 -13.35 3.60
CA LYS A 57 26.63 -13.34 4.53
C LYS A 57 26.34 -12.47 5.76
N ARG A 58 25.73 -11.31 5.55
CA ARG A 58 25.40 -10.33 6.61
C ARG A 58 24.01 -10.54 7.23
N LYS A 59 23.32 -11.65 6.91
CA LYS A 59 21.96 -11.99 7.41
C LYS A 59 20.92 -10.89 7.12
N LEU A 60 21.08 -10.19 6.00
CA LEU A 60 20.23 -9.06 5.58
C LEU A 60 19.10 -9.50 4.62
N LEU A 61 18.93 -10.79 4.35
CA LEU A 61 17.80 -11.28 3.55
C LEU A 61 16.50 -11.22 4.35
N VAL A 62 15.44 -10.70 3.72
CA VAL A 62 14.12 -10.60 4.32
C VAL A 62 13.46 -11.99 4.37
N LYS A 63 13.00 -12.41 5.55
CA LYS A 63 12.23 -13.64 5.75
C LYS A 63 10.76 -13.41 5.42
N ARG A 64 10.13 -14.33 4.67
CA ARG A 64 8.68 -14.31 4.43
C ARG A 64 7.93 -14.55 5.74
N ARG A 65 7.04 -13.63 6.11
CA ARG A 65 6.07 -13.82 7.20
C ARG A 65 4.76 -14.32 6.58
N ARG A 66 4.18 -15.40 7.13
CA ARG A 66 2.82 -15.87 6.78
C ARG A 66 1.91 -15.56 7.95
N LYS A 67 0.89 -14.71 7.73
CA LYS A 67 -0.24 -14.55 8.65
C LYS A 67 -1.49 -14.26 7.82
N TYR A 68 -2.58 -14.96 8.10
CA TYR A 68 -3.91 -14.73 7.54
C TYR A 68 -4.87 -14.49 8.70
N VAL A 69 -5.64 -13.42 8.64
CA VAL A 69 -6.77 -13.16 9.53
C VAL A 69 -7.88 -12.58 8.66
N THR A 70 -9.07 -13.17 8.74
CA THR A 70 -10.29 -12.70 8.06
C THR A 70 -10.93 -11.60 8.90
N THR A 71 -11.25 -10.44 8.31
CA THR A 71 -11.67 -9.24 9.04
C THR A 71 -12.95 -8.59 8.52
N THR A 72 -13.60 -9.14 7.49
CA THR A 72 -14.75 -8.51 6.85
C THR A 72 -16.04 -9.16 7.32
N GLU A 73 -16.95 -8.35 7.88
CA GLU A 73 -18.33 -8.75 8.15
C GLU A 73 -19.20 -8.43 6.94
N SER A 74 -19.53 -9.48 6.16
CA SER A 74 -20.30 -9.36 4.90
C SER A 74 -21.79 -9.71 5.08
N TYR A 75 -22.21 -10.18 6.27
CA TYR A 75 -23.57 -10.61 6.55
C TYR A 75 -24.41 -9.46 7.10
N HIS A 76 -24.97 -8.63 6.21
CA HIS A 76 -25.85 -7.53 6.54
C HIS A 76 -26.95 -7.32 5.52
N ARG A 77 -28.01 -6.55 5.85
CA ARG A 77 -29.22 -6.33 5.04
C ARG A 77 -29.09 -5.24 3.96
N PHE A 78 -27.95 -4.56 3.83
CA PHE A 78 -27.78 -3.50 2.86
C PHE A 78 -27.65 -4.03 1.43
N HIS A 79 -28.06 -3.20 0.45
CA HIS A 79 -27.95 -3.51 -0.97
C HIS A 79 -26.50 -3.70 -1.38
N LYS A 80 -26.24 -4.78 -2.14
CA LYS A 80 -24.90 -5.12 -2.67
C LYS A 80 -24.89 -4.76 -4.15
N TYR A 81 -23.83 -4.05 -4.57
CA TYR A 81 -23.69 -3.60 -5.96
C TYR A 81 -22.86 -4.60 -6.78
N LYS A 82 -23.13 -4.65 -8.10
CA LYS A 82 -22.35 -5.50 -9.03
C LYS A 82 -20.92 -5.00 -9.16
N ASN A 83 -19.99 -5.91 -9.48
CA ASN A 83 -18.61 -5.56 -9.79
C ASN A 83 -18.55 -4.84 -11.15
N LYS A 84 -18.18 -3.57 -11.14
CA LYS A 84 -18.01 -2.69 -12.30
C LYS A 84 -16.54 -2.46 -12.67
N LEU A 85 -15.62 -3.01 -11.86
CA LEU A 85 -14.18 -2.91 -12.09
C LEU A 85 -13.65 -4.11 -12.88
N LYS A 86 -14.31 -5.26 -12.78
CA LYS A 86 -13.92 -6.49 -13.48
C LYS A 86 -13.94 -6.29 -15.01
N GLY A 87 -12.83 -6.60 -15.67
CA GLY A 87 -12.69 -6.44 -17.12
C GLY A 87 -12.61 -4.99 -17.62
N LYS A 88 -12.48 -4.02 -16.71
CA LYS A 88 -12.34 -2.61 -17.08
C LYS A 88 -10.87 -2.27 -17.35
N ASP A 89 -10.57 -1.86 -18.57
CA ASP A 89 -9.26 -1.32 -18.91
C ASP A 89 -9.14 0.12 -18.39
N LEU A 90 -8.20 0.34 -17.47
CA LEU A 90 -7.88 1.64 -16.94
C LEU A 90 -6.70 2.21 -17.73
N THR A 91 -6.88 3.39 -18.29
CA THR A 91 -5.90 4.06 -19.16
C THR A 91 -5.17 5.21 -18.46
N GLY A 92 -5.61 5.60 -17.26
CA GLY A 92 -5.02 6.68 -16.49
C GLY A 92 -5.50 6.72 -15.04
N PRO A 93 -4.94 7.64 -14.24
CA PRO A 93 -5.32 7.81 -12.84
C PRO A 93 -6.75 8.37 -12.70
N ASN A 94 -7.29 8.23 -11.51
CA ASN A 94 -8.61 8.76 -11.13
C ASN A 94 -9.79 8.21 -11.96
N GLN A 95 -9.65 7.01 -12.52
CA GLN A 95 -10.75 6.30 -13.19
C GLN A 95 -11.44 5.30 -12.26
N ALA A 96 -10.70 4.71 -11.34
CA ALA A 96 -11.21 3.80 -10.33
C ALA A 96 -10.39 3.86 -9.05
N TYR A 97 -11.07 3.79 -7.91
CA TYR A 97 -10.44 3.62 -6.60
C TYR A 97 -10.85 2.30 -5.99
N VAL A 98 -9.89 1.56 -5.44
CA VAL A 98 -10.14 0.38 -4.62
C VAL A 98 -9.99 0.74 -3.14
N ASN A 99 -10.92 0.27 -2.33
CA ASN A 99 -11.07 0.65 -0.93
C ASN A 99 -11.03 -0.59 -0.06
N ASP A 100 -10.35 -0.47 1.06
CA ASP A 100 -10.27 -1.56 2.05
C ASP A 100 -9.98 -0.99 3.44
N ILE A 101 -10.31 -1.77 4.46
CA ILE A 101 -10.06 -1.44 5.85
C ILE A 101 -9.17 -2.51 6.44
N THR A 102 -8.11 -2.08 7.11
CA THR A 102 -7.27 -3.01 7.85
C THR A 102 -7.09 -2.53 9.28
N TYR A 103 -6.82 -3.44 10.21
CA TYR A 103 -6.56 -3.09 11.60
C TYR A 103 -5.08 -3.15 11.93
N LEU A 104 -4.66 -2.31 12.85
CA LEU A 104 -3.34 -2.27 13.45
C LEU A 104 -3.48 -2.43 14.97
N ARG A 105 -2.48 -3.03 15.61
CA ARG A 105 -2.44 -3.19 17.06
C ARG A 105 -1.84 -1.96 17.72
N ALA A 106 -2.57 -1.29 18.61
CA ALA A 106 -2.11 -0.11 19.34
C ALA A 106 -2.48 -0.21 20.82
N GLY A 107 -1.49 -0.24 21.68
CA GLY A 107 -1.68 -0.52 23.10
C GLY A 107 -2.34 -1.88 23.33
N ALA A 108 -3.37 -1.93 24.14
CA ALA A 108 -4.16 -3.13 24.40
C ALA A 108 -5.28 -3.37 23.36
N SER A 109 -5.49 -2.47 22.40
CA SER A 109 -6.62 -2.45 21.48
C SER A 109 -6.19 -2.46 20.02
N PHE A 110 -7.16 -2.25 19.13
CA PHE A 110 -6.97 -2.10 17.70
C PHE A 110 -7.36 -0.68 17.26
N VAL A 111 -6.68 -0.23 16.21
CA VAL A 111 -7.07 0.95 15.42
C VAL A 111 -7.26 0.52 13.98
N TYR A 112 -8.13 1.20 13.26
CA TYR A 112 -8.59 0.81 11.94
C TYR A 112 -8.08 1.79 10.89
N LEU A 113 -7.33 1.28 9.92
CA LEU A 113 -6.79 2.05 8.82
C LEU A 113 -7.69 1.87 7.60
N PHE A 114 -8.39 2.93 7.24
CA PHE A 114 -9.16 3.04 6.01
C PHE A 114 -8.26 3.52 4.89
N LEU A 115 -8.21 2.78 3.79
CA LEU A 115 -7.37 3.09 2.64
C LEU A 115 -8.19 3.25 1.37
N GLN A 116 -7.84 4.24 0.56
CA GLN A 116 -8.32 4.42 -0.79
C GLN A 116 -7.13 4.51 -1.75
N THR A 117 -7.09 3.60 -2.71
CA THR A 117 -5.96 3.44 -3.63
C THR A 117 -6.45 3.60 -5.06
N ASP A 118 -5.77 4.42 -5.84
CA ASP A 118 -6.00 4.52 -7.27
C ASP A 118 -5.66 3.20 -7.96
N ALA A 119 -6.62 2.64 -8.69
CA ALA A 119 -6.49 1.32 -9.26
C ALA A 119 -5.49 1.24 -10.41
N TRP A 120 -5.22 2.32 -11.10
CA TRP A 120 -4.25 2.38 -12.19
C TRP A 120 -2.82 2.60 -11.66
N SER A 121 -2.58 3.69 -10.95
CA SER A 121 -1.25 4.09 -10.48
C SER A 121 -0.80 3.37 -9.20
N ARG A 122 -1.69 2.68 -8.49
CA ARG A 122 -1.45 2.08 -7.16
C ARG A 122 -1.19 3.10 -6.06
N LYS A 123 -1.34 4.39 -6.32
CA LYS A 123 -1.15 5.45 -5.33
C LYS A 123 -2.24 5.40 -4.27
N ILE A 124 -1.86 5.43 -3.00
CA ILE A 124 -2.80 5.66 -1.90
C ILE A 124 -3.15 7.14 -1.93
N THR A 125 -4.37 7.46 -2.37
CA THR A 125 -4.88 8.82 -2.56
C THR A 125 -5.60 9.36 -1.34
N GLY A 126 -6.14 8.47 -0.51
CA GLY A 126 -6.81 8.83 0.73
C GLY A 126 -6.66 7.77 1.79
N TRP A 127 -6.56 8.21 3.04
CA TRP A 127 -6.50 7.32 4.19
C TRP A 127 -6.96 8.00 5.48
N HIS A 128 -7.37 7.18 6.46
CA HIS A 128 -7.68 7.65 7.80
C HIS A 128 -7.45 6.54 8.82
N LEU A 129 -6.85 6.88 9.96
CA LEU A 129 -6.69 5.98 11.10
C LEU A 129 -7.73 6.33 12.18
N SER A 130 -8.63 5.40 12.49
CA SER A 130 -9.74 5.56 13.41
C SER A 130 -9.63 4.60 14.60
N ASP A 131 -10.25 4.96 15.73
CA ASP A 131 -10.42 4.06 16.87
C ASP A 131 -11.59 3.10 16.68
N SER A 132 -12.46 3.35 15.72
CA SER A 132 -13.64 2.55 15.45
C SER A 132 -13.75 2.18 13.96
N LEU A 133 -14.49 1.10 13.69
CA LEU A 133 -14.93 0.70 12.35
C LEU A 133 -16.11 1.55 11.83
N GLY A 134 -16.39 2.70 12.43
CA GLY A 134 -17.45 3.59 12.00
C GLY A 134 -17.25 4.11 10.58
N ILE A 135 -18.35 4.50 9.96
CA ILE A 135 -18.40 5.06 8.60
C ILE A 135 -17.58 6.34 8.44
N GLU A 136 -17.37 7.09 9.51
CA GLU A 136 -16.62 8.35 9.53
C GLU A 136 -15.20 8.17 9.03
N GLY A 137 -14.58 7.01 9.31
CA GLY A 137 -13.25 6.66 8.83
C GLY A 137 -13.22 6.58 7.29
N ALA A 138 -14.18 5.88 6.70
CA ALA A 138 -14.33 5.77 5.25
C ALA A 138 -14.61 7.14 4.59
N ILE A 139 -15.49 7.95 5.21
CA ILE A 139 -15.80 9.30 4.71
C ILE A 139 -14.56 10.20 4.73
N LYS A 140 -13.74 10.15 5.80
CA LYS A 140 -12.51 10.95 5.90
C LYS A 140 -11.48 10.55 4.85
N ALA A 141 -11.29 9.23 4.62
CA ALA A 141 -10.43 8.73 3.57
C ALA A 141 -10.91 9.18 2.18
N LEU A 142 -12.21 9.07 1.89
CA LEU A 142 -12.82 9.55 0.64
C LEU A 142 -12.61 11.07 0.46
N LYS A 143 -12.87 11.88 1.49
CA LYS A 143 -12.66 13.33 1.43
C LYS A 143 -11.20 13.69 1.12
N MET A 144 -10.23 12.94 1.66
CA MET A 144 -8.81 13.15 1.37
C MET A 144 -8.50 12.88 -0.12
N THR A 145 -9.05 11.80 -0.70
CA THR A 145 -8.93 11.51 -2.13
C THR A 145 -9.53 12.60 -2.99
N LEU A 146 -10.73 13.07 -2.65
CA LEU A 146 -11.46 14.07 -3.42
C LEU A 146 -10.75 15.44 -3.47
N ARG A 147 -9.92 15.77 -2.49
CA ARG A 147 -9.07 16.97 -2.54
C ARG A 147 -8.03 16.95 -3.67
N GLN A 148 -7.68 15.77 -4.14
CA GLN A 148 -6.71 15.54 -5.22
C GLN A 148 -7.39 15.31 -6.57
N CYS A 149 -8.72 15.16 -6.58
CA CYS A 149 -9.50 14.84 -7.77
C CYS A 149 -10.35 16.05 -8.19
N LYS A 150 -10.18 16.54 -9.42
CA LYS A 150 -10.94 17.68 -9.93
C LYS A 150 -12.43 17.37 -10.14
N ASN A 151 -12.76 16.14 -10.51
CA ASN A 151 -14.13 15.72 -10.78
C ASN A 151 -14.31 14.24 -10.44
N ALA A 152 -15.23 13.95 -9.55
CA ALA A 152 -15.52 12.56 -9.12
C ALA A 152 -16.56 11.84 -10.00
N LYS A 153 -17.24 12.55 -10.92
CA LYS A 153 -18.30 11.98 -11.74
C LYS A 153 -17.77 10.85 -12.61
N GLY A 154 -18.43 9.69 -12.54
CA GLY A 154 -18.10 8.51 -13.33
C GLY A 154 -16.92 7.68 -12.81
N ILE A 155 -16.19 8.15 -11.81
CA ILE A 155 -15.11 7.36 -11.19
C ILE A 155 -15.70 6.15 -10.48
N ILE A 156 -15.12 4.98 -10.70
CA ILE A 156 -15.53 3.75 -10.04
C ILE A 156 -14.99 3.75 -8.60
N HIS A 157 -15.89 3.65 -7.63
CA HIS A 157 -15.58 3.38 -6.23
C HIS A 157 -15.80 1.89 -5.96
N HIS A 158 -14.74 1.11 -5.89
CA HIS A 158 -14.77 -0.33 -5.67
C HIS A 158 -14.36 -0.67 -4.24
N SER A 159 -15.12 -1.53 -3.57
CA SER A 159 -14.84 -2.00 -2.21
C SER A 159 -15.28 -3.46 -2.04
N ASP A 160 -14.93 -4.06 -0.92
CA ASP A 160 -15.62 -5.23 -0.43
C ASP A 160 -17.08 -4.90 -0.04
N ARG A 161 -17.81 -5.92 0.47
CA ARG A 161 -19.18 -5.77 0.95
C ARG A 161 -19.25 -5.40 2.43
N GLY A 162 -18.23 -4.76 2.98
CA GLY A 162 -18.23 -4.29 4.36
C GLY A 162 -19.36 -3.31 4.62
N ILE A 163 -19.96 -3.39 5.82
CA ILE A 163 -21.11 -2.56 6.23
C ILE A 163 -20.85 -1.06 6.04
N GLN A 164 -19.59 -0.62 6.23
CA GLN A 164 -19.17 0.78 6.09
C GLN A 164 -19.39 1.32 4.69
N TYR A 165 -19.19 0.48 3.67
CA TYR A 165 -19.34 0.85 2.26
C TYR A 165 -20.77 0.64 1.72
N CYS A 166 -21.56 -0.22 2.40
CA CYS A 166 -22.92 -0.57 2.00
C CYS A 166 -24.00 0.30 2.66
N CYS A 167 -23.69 1.01 3.75
CA CYS A 167 -24.66 1.79 4.50
C CYS A 167 -25.23 2.94 3.68
N LYS A 168 -26.50 3.29 3.95
CA LYS A 168 -27.24 4.32 3.18
C LYS A 168 -26.53 5.66 3.15
N GLU A 169 -25.89 6.04 4.23
CA GLU A 169 -25.19 7.33 4.36
C GLU A 169 -24.00 7.41 3.41
N TYR A 170 -23.11 6.39 3.41
CA TYR A 170 -21.95 6.36 2.52
C TYR A 170 -22.37 6.30 1.05
N VAL A 171 -23.32 5.42 0.74
CA VAL A 171 -23.88 5.29 -0.62
C VAL A 171 -24.51 6.61 -1.09
N SER A 172 -25.21 7.35 -0.20
CA SER A 172 -25.76 8.68 -0.53
C SER A 172 -24.68 9.68 -0.94
N ILE A 173 -23.52 9.66 -0.23
CA ILE A 173 -22.37 10.52 -0.57
C ILE A 173 -21.85 10.18 -1.97
N LEU A 174 -21.61 8.89 -2.26
CA LEU A 174 -21.12 8.45 -3.57
C LEU A 174 -22.08 8.83 -4.70
N ARG A 175 -23.40 8.68 -4.47
CA ARG A 175 -24.44 9.08 -5.45
C ARG A 175 -24.48 10.58 -5.70
N LYS A 176 -24.38 11.41 -4.65
CA LYS A 176 -24.28 12.89 -4.77
C LYS A 176 -23.06 13.29 -5.60
N LEU A 177 -21.95 12.58 -5.47
CA LEU A 177 -20.73 12.78 -6.25
C LEU A 177 -20.81 12.18 -7.66
N LYS A 178 -21.92 11.50 -8.01
CA LYS A 178 -22.12 10.80 -9.27
C LYS A 178 -21.03 9.75 -9.57
N MET A 179 -20.45 9.14 -8.52
CA MET A 179 -19.51 8.04 -8.63
C MET A 179 -20.23 6.74 -8.98
N VAL A 180 -19.53 5.84 -9.65
CA VAL A 180 -20.02 4.49 -9.98
C VAL A 180 -19.69 3.56 -8.82
N ILE A 181 -20.72 3.07 -8.13
CA ILE A 181 -20.54 2.15 -6.99
C ILE A 181 -20.31 0.74 -7.54
N SER A 182 -19.25 0.11 -7.05
CA SER A 182 -18.81 -1.23 -7.41
C SER A 182 -18.41 -2.01 -6.16
N MET A 183 -18.76 -3.28 -6.09
CA MET A 183 -18.42 -4.15 -4.95
C MET A 183 -17.96 -5.51 -5.45
N THR A 184 -17.20 -6.24 -4.62
CA THR A 184 -16.86 -7.63 -4.89
C THR A 184 -18.13 -8.48 -5.00
N GLU A 185 -18.12 -9.53 -5.81
CA GLU A 185 -19.21 -10.51 -5.89
C GLU A 185 -19.00 -11.64 -4.89
N GLU A 186 -19.98 -12.54 -4.73
CA GLU A 186 -19.89 -13.61 -3.72
C GLU A 186 -18.73 -14.57 -3.99
N ASN A 187 -17.97 -14.89 -2.92
CA ASN A 187 -16.85 -15.85 -2.91
C ASN A 187 -15.61 -15.49 -3.73
N HIS A 188 -15.46 -14.24 -4.19
CA HIS A 188 -14.29 -13.82 -4.94
C HIS A 188 -13.38 -12.87 -4.15
N CYS A 189 -12.60 -13.43 -3.20
CA CYS A 189 -11.52 -12.69 -2.51
C CYS A 189 -10.52 -12.06 -3.50
N TYR A 190 -10.40 -12.61 -4.71
CA TYR A 190 -9.53 -12.06 -5.75
C TYR A 190 -10.02 -10.71 -6.33
N GLU A 191 -11.28 -10.36 -6.16
CA GLU A 191 -11.86 -9.15 -6.73
C GLU A 191 -11.42 -7.87 -5.99
N ASN A 192 -10.98 -7.97 -4.73
CA ASN A 192 -10.34 -6.88 -4.00
C ASN A 192 -8.83 -7.10 -3.78
N ALA A 193 -8.24 -8.06 -4.52
CA ALA A 193 -6.85 -8.46 -4.36
C ALA A 193 -5.84 -7.30 -4.46
N MET A 194 -6.20 -6.23 -5.19
CA MET A 194 -5.37 -5.04 -5.30
C MET A 194 -5.30 -4.28 -3.98
N ALA A 195 -6.43 -4.03 -3.33
CA ALA A 195 -6.49 -3.34 -2.05
C ALA A 195 -5.85 -4.21 -0.93
N GLU A 196 -6.14 -5.51 -0.92
CA GLU A 196 -5.50 -6.48 -0.02
C GLU A 196 -3.98 -6.50 -0.21
N ARG A 197 -3.50 -6.39 -1.47
CA ARG A 197 -2.06 -6.32 -1.75
C ARG A 197 -1.42 -5.07 -1.18
N VAL A 198 -2.07 -3.92 -1.26
CA VAL A 198 -1.58 -2.67 -0.66
C VAL A 198 -1.49 -2.81 0.86
N ASN A 199 -2.53 -3.32 1.50
CA ASN A 199 -2.53 -3.62 2.94
C ASN A 199 -1.41 -4.58 3.32
N GLY A 200 -1.22 -5.65 2.56
CA GLY A 200 -0.14 -6.61 2.77
C GLY A 200 1.25 -5.97 2.65
N ILE A 201 1.44 -5.05 1.72
CA ILE A 201 2.70 -4.31 1.56
C ILE A 201 2.95 -3.41 2.78
N LEU A 202 1.96 -2.62 3.20
CA LEU A 202 2.09 -1.74 4.35
C LEU A 202 2.40 -2.53 5.63
N LYS A 203 1.70 -3.63 5.85
CA LYS A 203 1.92 -4.50 7.02
C LYS A 203 3.28 -5.19 7.00
N GLN A 204 3.69 -5.74 5.86
CA GLN A 204 4.88 -6.59 5.79
C GLN A 204 6.16 -5.81 5.50
N GLU A 205 6.14 -4.89 4.52
CA GLU A 205 7.36 -4.18 4.09
C GLU A 205 7.63 -2.95 4.97
N PHE A 206 6.57 -2.34 5.57
CA PHE A 206 6.67 -1.17 6.46
C PHE A 206 6.36 -1.48 7.93
N LEU A 207 6.23 -2.76 8.29
CA LEU A 207 6.06 -3.26 9.66
C LEU A 207 4.80 -2.75 10.37
N LEU A 208 3.74 -2.36 9.62
CA LEU A 208 2.50 -1.94 10.24
C LEU A 208 1.70 -3.10 10.89
N ASP A 209 2.14 -4.35 10.77
CA ASP A 209 1.58 -5.51 11.49
C ASP A 209 2.17 -5.66 12.91
N GLU A 210 3.15 -4.87 13.29
CA GLU A 210 3.70 -4.86 14.64
C GLU A 210 2.77 -4.12 15.63
N ARG A 211 3.01 -4.30 16.93
CA ARG A 211 2.24 -3.63 17.97
C ARG A 211 2.84 -2.26 18.24
N PHE A 212 2.04 -1.22 18.12
CA PHE A 212 2.39 0.14 18.49
C PHE A 212 2.07 0.41 19.97
N ALA A 213 2.83 1.30 20.59
CA ALA A 213 2.60 1.67 21.98
C ALA A 213 1.20 2.31 22.19
N ASN A 214 0.77 3.11 21.23
CA ASN A 214 -0.52 3.81 21.25
C ASN A 214 -0.93 4.24 19.83
N LYS A 215 -2.12 4.85 19.70
CA LYS A 215 -2.63 5.37 18.42
C LYS A 215 -1.74 6.45 17.80
N ALA A 216 -1.12 7.32 18.62
CA ALA A 216 -0.28 8.40 18.09
C ALA A 216 0.97 7.84 17.40
N SER A 217 1.62 6.82 17.99
CA SER A 217 2.76 6.12 17.38
C SER A 217 2.34 5.35 16.11
N ALA A 218 1.16 4.71 16.13
CA ALA A 218 0.62 4.06 14.95
C ALA A 218 0.34 5.08 13.82
N LEU A 219 -0.24 6.25 14.15
CA LEU A 219 -0.52 7.32 13.17
C LEU A 219 0.75 7.84 12.51
N LYS A 220 1.82 8.06 13.30
CA LYS A 220 3.13 8.47 12.77
C LYS A 220 3.67 7.43 11.80
N ALA A 221 3.69 6.16 12.21
CA ALA A 221 4.18 5.06 11.37
C ALA A 221 3.36 4.90 10.07
N VAL A 222 2.03 5.01 10.13
CA VAL A 222 1.14 4.98 8.96
C VAL A 222 1.47 6.12 7.99
N LYS A 223 1.64 7.34 8.49
CA LYS A 223 1.99 8.50 7.66
C LYS A 223 3.32 8.30 6.93
N GLU A 224 4.35 7.86 7.64
CA GLU A 224 5.68 7.59 7.08
C GLU A 224 5.67 6.43 6.08
N ALA A 225 4.92 5.36 6.40
CA ALA A 225 4.76 4.20 5.52
C ALA A 225 4.06 4.57 4.21
N ILE A 226 2.96 5.33 4.26
CA ILE A 226 2.21 5.76 3.07
C ILE A 226 3.02 6.74 2.23
N ASP A 227 3.74 7.68 2.85
CA ASP A 227 4.65 8.57 2.14
C ASP A 227 5.72 7.79 1.38
N SER A 228 6.42 6.88 2.07
CA SER A 228 7.45 6.04 1.46
C SER A 228 6.88 5.09 0.40
N TYR A 229 5.68 4.54 0.62
CA TYR A 229 4.97 3.70 -0.35
C TYR A 229 4.68 4.46 -1.65
N ASN A 230 4.15 5.66 -1.54
CA ASN A 230 3.77 6.47 -2.70
C ASN A 230 4.99 7.04 -3.44
N ASN A 231 5.98 7.55 -2.72
CA ASN A 231 7.03 8.40 -3.28
C ASN A 231 8.37 7.68 -3.53
N ARG A 232 8.63 6.56 -2.84
CA ARG A 232 9.97 5.92 -2.86
C ARG A 232 9.94 4.45 -3.26
N ARG A 233 8.83 3.75 -3.02
CA ARG A 233 8.76 2.32 -3.24
C ARG A 233 8.53 1.98 -4.72
N PRO A 234 9.46 1.24 -5.40
CA PRO A 234 9.24 0.79 -6.77
C PRO A 234 8.25 -0.36 -6.83
N HIS A 235 7.40 -0.36 -7.86
CA HIS A 235 6.39 -1.39 -8.11
C HIS A 235 6.69 -2.17 -9.39
N TRP A 236 6.74 -3.51 -9.31
CA TRP A 236 6.91 -4.35 -10.49
C TRP A 236 5.79 -4.15 -11.53
N ALA A 237 4.55 -4.06 -11.08
CA ALA A 237 3.39 -3.83 -11.96
C ALA A 237 3.36 -2.42 -12.59
N LEU A 238 4.26 -1.53 -12.21
CA LEU A 238 4.41 -0.18 -12.75
C LEU A 238 5.79 0.01 -13.40
N ASN A 239 6.39 -1.05 -13.93
CA ASN A 239 7.72 -1.04 -14.52
C ASN A 239 8.78 -0.40 -13.60
N LEU A 240 8.67 -0.68 -12.29
CA LEU A 240 9.54 -0.15 -11.24
C LEU A 240 9.40 1.36 -10.96
N CYS A 241 8.45 2.04 -11.57
CA CYS A 241 8.06 3.38 -11.14
C CYS A 241 7.44 3.36 -9.74
N THR A 242 7.49 4.49 -9.06
CA THR A 242 6.72 4.68 -7.83
C THR A 242 5.26 4.98 -8.17
N PRO A 243 4.31 4.73 -7.22
CA PRO A 243 2.91 5.11 -7.42
C PRO A 243 2.72 6.58 -7.74
N GLN A 244 3.51 7.47 -7.13
CA GLN A 244 3.46 8.90 -7.38
C GLN A 244 3.92 9.26 -8.79
N GLN A 245 5.06 8.72 -9.24
CA GLN A 245 5.55 8.92 -10.62
C GLN A 245 4.51 8.47 -11.63
N MET A 246 3.95 7.26 -11.43
CA MET A 246 2.91 6.75 -12.33
C MET A 246 1.67 7.64 -12.33
N HIS A 247 1.22 8.11 -11.17
CA HIS A 247 0.03 8.96 -11.05
C HIS A 247 0.18 10.33 -11.71
N GLN A 248 1.40 10.84 -11.85
CA GLN A 248 1.72 12.13 -12.47
C GLN A 248 2.03 12.02 -13.97
N ALA A 249 2.36 10.84 -14.48
CA ALA A 249 2.77 10.61 -15.87
C ALA A 249 1.59 10.59 -16.88
N ALA A 250 0.35 10.88 -16.43
CA ALA A 250 -0.86 10.81 -17.24
C ALA A 250 -1.56 12.17 -17.35
#